data_ad4f28ad9fa0091278c15a602d980049
#
_entry.id   ad4f28ad9fa0091278c15a602d980049
#
_cell.length_a   1.000
_cell.length_b   1.000
_cell.length_c   1.000
_cell.angle_alpha   90.00
_cell.angle_beta   90.00
_cell.angle_gamma   90.00
#
_symmetry.space_group_name_H-M   'P 1'
#
loop_
_entity.id
_entity.type
_entity.pdbx_description
1 polymer ?
#
loop_
_entity_poly.entity_id
_entity_poly.type
_entity_poly.pdbx_seq_one_letter_code
_entity_poly.pdbx_strand_id
1 'polypeptide(L)'
;MLPLCLAVLPWGILCGSLAVQNGFSALETQAMSLLVFAGSAQLVAIELMAGNTPLLTILFTTLIISSRHFLYGLAIRHKVIDQPFRWRLPVSFVLTDELFAFSHHRKAYRTKVRLIYALSAGFSFYIAWNIWTLLGIVAGSLLPDLTHLGLDFAIAATFIALVIPGVKNFATLATVITAGVVATLLKSQGFQLWLVTAALIAMTVGYLISRWQAKEEHTQ
;
A
#
# COMPACT_ATOMS: atom_id res chain seq x y z
N MET A 1 -8.81 6.90 14.39
CA MET A 1 -7.64 6.07 13.97
C MET A 1 -7.58 4.70 14.62
N LEU A 2 -8.02 4.51 15.89
CA LEU A 2 -7.90 3.21 16.57
C LEU A 2 -8.40 2.00 15.76
N PRO A 3 -9.60 2.02 15.13
CA PRO A 3 -10.03 0.89 14.30
C PRO A 3 -9.09 0.59 13.12
N LEU A 4 -8.51 1.61 12.49
CA LEU A 4 -7.55 1.44 11.38
C LEU A 4 -6.22 0.89 11.88
N CYS A 5 -5.76 1.31 13.07
CA CYS A 5 -4.57 0.75 13.70
C CYS A 5 -4.74 -0.74 14.03
N LEU A 6 -5.95 -1.18 14.43
CA LEU A 6 -6.25 -2.59 14.66
C LEU A 6 -6.40 -3.37 13.34
N ALA A 7 -7.00 -2.77 12.31
CA ALA A 7 -7.17 -3.40 11.01
C ALA A 7 -5.85 -3.73 10.32
N VAL A 8 -4.79 -2.95 10.60
CA VAL A 8 -3.46 -3.16 10.02
C VAL A 8 -2.59 -4.17 10.80
N LEU A 9 -3.07 -4.66 11.95
CA LEU A 9 -2.35 -5.62 12.79
C LEU A 9 -1.91 -6.88 12.02
N PRO A 10 -2.78 -7.59 11.26
CA PRO A 10 -2.36 -8.78 10.51
C PRO A 10 -1.24 -8.47 9.51
N TRP A 11 -1.30 -7.32 8.87
CA TRP A 11 -0.29 -6.86 7.91
C TRP A 11 1.07 -6.61 8.55
N GLY A 12 1.09 -5.90 9.69
CA GLY A 12 2.34 -5.63 10.40
C GLY A 12 2.98 -6.91 10.92
N ILE A 13 2.18 -7.80 11.52
CA ILE A 13 2.67 -9.11 11.99
C ILE A 13 3.23 -9.92 10.83
N LEU A 14 2.53 -9.98 9.72
CA LEU A 14 3.03 -10.72 8.57
C LEU A 14 4.31 -10.11 8.00
N CYS A 15 4.39 -8.78 7.88
CA CYS A 15 5.58 -8.09 7.40
C CYS A 15 6.81 -8.45 8.24
N GLY A 16 6.66 -8.41 9.58
CA GLY A 16 7.71 -8.76 10.52
C GLY A 16 8.10 -10.24 10.46
N SER A 17 7.12 -11.14 10.48
CA SER A 17 7.36 -12.58 10.49
C SER A 17 7.93 -13.08 9.16
N LEU A 18 7.37 -12.63 8.03
CA LEU A 18 7.84 -13.03 6.71
C LEU A 18 9.28 -12.61 6.46
N ALA A 19 9.67 -11.40 6.87
CA ALA A 19 11.03 -10.93 6.71
C ALA A 19 12.03 -11.81 7.49
N VAL A 20 11.76 -12.08 8.77
CA VAL A 20 12.64 -12.94 9.60
C VAL A 20 12.71 -14.36 9.05
N GLN A 21 11.59 -14.94 8.61
CA GLN A 21 11.55 -16.28 8.00
C GLN A 21 12.34 -16.34 6.68
N ASN A 22 12.44 -15.22 5.96
CA ASN A 22 13.26 -15.12 4.74
C ASN A 22 14.73 -14.71 5.03
N GLY A 23 15.17 -14.78 6.28
CA GLY A 23 16.57 -14.61 6.67
C GLY A 23 16.99 -13.15 6.96
N PHE A 24 16.06 -12.22 6.99
CA PHE A 24 16.37 -10.83 7.42
C PHE A 24 16.58 -10.80 8.93
N SER A 25 17.54 -10.03 9.38
CA SER A 25 17.72 -9.76 10.81
C SER A 25 16.57 -8.93 11.38
N ALA A 26 16.33 -9.04 12.68
CA ALA A 26 15.31 -8.24 13.37
C ALA A 26 15.53 -6.72 13.17
N LEU A 27 16.79 -6.28 13.13
CA LEU A 27 17.15 -4.89 12.93
C LEU A 27 16.80 -4.42 11.49
N GLU A 28 17.15 -5.19 10.47
CA GLU A 28 16.83 -4.87 9.08
C GLU A 28 15.32 -4.81 8.87
N THR A 29 14.59 -5.79 9.40
CA THR A 29 13.14 -5.84 9.33
C THR A 29 12.48 -4.63 9.98
N GLN A 30 12.92 -4.27 11.19
CA GLN A 30 12.38 -3.11 11.91
C GLN A 30 12.77 -1.79 11.22
N ALA A 31 14.01 -1.68 10.73
CA ALA A 31 14.47 -0.51 10.00
C ALA A 31 13.66 -0.29 8.72
N MET A 32 13.28 -1.36 8.02
CA MET A 32 12.42 -1.29 6.85
C MET A 32 11.04 -0.69 7.19
N SER A 33 10.42 -1.08 8.30
CA SER A 33 9.15 -0.50 8.75
C SER A 33 9.28 0.94 9.24
N LEU A 34 10.40 1.29 9.86
CA LEU A 34 10.67 2.65 10.32
C LEU A 34 10.91 3.63 9.16
N LEU A 35 11.63 3.20 8.12
CA LEU A 35 12.10 4.08 7.06
C LEU A 35 11.18 4.08 5.83
N VAL A 36 10.63 2.93 5.46
CA VAL A 36 9.82 2.79 4.24
C VAL A 36 8.35 3.07 4.52
N PHE A 37 7.80 2.58 5.62
CA PHE A 37 6.41 2.78 6.05
C PHE A 37 5.38 2.60 4.92
N ALA A 38 5.52 1.55 4.14
CA ALA A 38 4.65 1.24 2.99
C ALA A 38 4.40 -0.27 2.92
N GLY A 39 3.42 -0.76 3.69
CA GLY A 39 3.19 -2.18 3.95
C GLY A 39 3.20 -3.08 2.72
N SER A 40 2.44 -2.76 1.67
CA SER A 40 2.42 -3.56 0.43
C SER A 40 3.76 -3.54 -0.31
N ALA A 41 4.47 -2.41 -0.33
CA ALA A 41 5.78 -2.33 -0.94
C ALA A 41 6.83 -3.12 -0.13
N GLN A 42 6.73 -3.11 1.22
CA GLN A 42 7.61 -3.91 2.08
C GLN A 42 7.41 -5.41 1.83
N LEU A 43 6.18 -5.92 1.81
CA LEU A 43 5.90 -7.33 1.56
C LEU A 43 6.46 -7.78 0.21
N VAL A 44 6.21 -7.03 -0.86
CA VAL A 44 6.74 -7.35 -2.19
C VAL A 44 8.27 -7.24 -2.23
N ALA A 45 8.86 -6.26 -1.54
CA ALA A 45 10.31 -6.13 -1.46
C ALA A 45 10.94 -7.34 -0.76
N ILE A 46 10.37 -7.79 0.37
CA ILE A 46 10.84 -8.97 1.11
C ILE A 46 10.81 -10.21 0.21
N GLU A 47 9.70 -10.47 -0.48
CA GLU A 47 9.59 -11.61 -1.41
C GLU A 47 10.61 -11.55 -2.56
N LEU A 48 10.76 -10.38 -3.18
CA LEU A 48 11.70 -10.20 -4.30
C LEU A 48 13.16 -10.33 -3.84
N MET A 49 13.49 -9.81 -2.66
CA MET A 49 14.84 -9.94 -2.08
C MET A 49 15.14 -11.39 -1.70
N ALA A 50 14.19 -12.09 -1.08
CA ALA A 50 14.31 -13.52 -0.77
C ALA A 50 14.48 -14.39 -2.02
N GLY A 51 13.83 -14.01 -3.13
CA GLY A 51 13.99 -14.65 -4.45
C GLY A 51 15.26 -14.27 -5.22
N ASN A 52 16.21 -13.55 -4.60
CA ASN A 52 17.44 -13.05 -5.24
C ASN A 52 17.17 -12.26 -6.54
N THR A 53 16.08 -11.52 -6.58
CA THR A 53 15.72 -10.69 -7.74
C THR A 53 16.72 -9.54 -7.92
N PRO A 54 17.07 -9.14 -9.14
CA PRO A 54 17.96 -8.01 -9.38
C PRO A 54 17.47 -6.72 -8.71
N LEU A 55 18.37 -5.99 -8.06
CA LEU A 55 18.05 -4.76 -7.30
C LEU A 55 17.22 -3.76 -8.11
N LEU A 56 17.55 -3.59 -9.39
CA LEU A 56 16.82 -2.66 -10.26
C LEU A 56 15.33 -3.06 -10.39
N THR A 57 15.04 -4.34 -10.50
CA THR A 57 13.65 -4.85 -10.55
C THR A 57 12.92 -4.59 -9.24
N ILE A 58 13.60 -4.81 -8.09
CA ILE A 58 13.04 -4.51 -6.76
C ILE A 58 12.69 -3.02 -6.66
N LEU A 59 13.63 -2.15 -7.03
CA LEU A 59 13.43 -0.70 -6.98
C LEU A 59 12.27 -0.23 -7.88
N PHE A 60 12.21 -0.69 -9.12
CA PHE A 60 11.11 -0.34 -10.02
C PHE A 60 9.77 -0.85 -9.53
N THR A 61 9.70 -2.10 -9.08
CA THR A 61 8.45 -2.69 -8.59
C THR A 61 7.93 -1.95 -7.37
N THR A 62 8.79 -1.71 -6.38
CA THR A 62 8.41 -0.99 -5.15
C THR A 62 8.08 0.47 -5.41
N LEU A 63 8.77 1.14 -6.34
CA LEU A 63 8.45 2.51 -6.78
C LEU A 63 7.05 2.59 -7.39
N ILE A 64 6.68 1.64 -8.25
CA ILE A 64 5.35 1.61 -8.87
C ILE A 64 4.26 1.34 -7.82
N ILE A 65 4.47 0.40 -6.91
CA ILE A 65 3.53 0.15 -5.82
C ILE A 65 3.36 1.40 -4.94
N SER A 66 4.46 2.08 -4.64
CA SER A 66 4.48 3.28 -3.80
C SER A 66 4.01 4.54 -4.52
N SER A 67 3.86 4.51 -5.86
CA SER A 67 3.44 5.68 -6.66
C SER A 67 2.07 6.23 -6.24
N ARG A 68 1.21 5.41 -5.65
CA ARG A 68 -0.06 5.85 -5.08
C ARG A 68 0.11 6.92 -3.99
N HIS A 69 1.16 6.87 -3.17
CA HIS A 69 1.44 7.91 -2.17
C HIS A 69 1.74 9.26 -2.83
N PHE A 70 2.41 9.24 -3.99
CA PHE A 70 2.61 10.44 -4.80
C PHE A 70 1.27 11.02 -5.28
N LEU A 71 0.35 10.17 -5.75
CA LEU A 71 -1.00 10.59 -6.16
C LEU A 71 -1.79 11.19 -4.99
N TYR A 72 -1.68 10.61 -3.78
CA TYR A 72 -2.29 11.19 -2.58
C TYR A 72 -1.70 12.55 -2.25
N GLY A 73 -0.38 12.70 -2.34
CA GLY A 73 0.31 13.97 -2.17
C GLY A 73 -0.19 15.04 -3.15
N LEU A 74 -0.37 14.70 -4.43
CA LEU A 74 -0.96 15.58 -5.44
C LEU A 74 -2.39 15.95 -5.10
N ALA A 75 -3.21 14.99 -4.67
CA ALA A 75 -4.61 15.23 -4.33
C ALA A 75 -4.80 16.17 -3.13
N ILE A 76 -3.92 16.11 -2.12
CA ILE A 76 -3.99 17.00 -0.95
C ILE A 76 -3.13 18.28 -1.11
N ARG A 77 -2.34 18.40 -2.18
CA ARG A 77 -1.38 19.49 -2.38
C ARG A 77 -2.00 20.87 -2.15
N HIS A 78 -3.18 21.12 -2.72
CA HIS A 78 -3.90 22.40 -2.59
C HIS A 78 -4.34 22.73 -1.15
N LYS A 79 -4.31 21.76 -0.22
CA LYS A 79 -4.66 21.94 1.19
C LYS A 79 -3.44 22.25 2.07
N VAL A 80 -2.26 21.83 1.64
CA VAL A 80 -1.02 21.88 2.44
C VAL A 80 0.06 22.77 1.84
N ILE A 81 -0.11 23.27 0.62
CA ILE A 81 0.91 24.06 -0.07
C ILE A 81 1.28 25.35 0.67
N ASP A 82 0.31 25.98 1.32
CA ASP A 82 0.50 27.24 2.08
C ASP A 82 1.10 26.99 3.48
N GLN A 83 1.26 25.74 3.88
CA GLN A 83 1.89 25.40 5.17
C GLN A 83 3.42 25.50 5.07
N PRO A 84 4.10 25.97 6.14
CA PRO A 84 5.57 25.94 6.19
C PRO A 84 6.13 24.55 5.96
N PHE A 85 7.34 24.45 5.38
CA PHE A 85 7.99 23.18 5.05
C PHE A 85 8.06 22.22 6.25
N ARG A 86 8.32 22.74 7.44
CA ARG A 86 8.35 21.97 8.71
C ARG A 86 7.07 21.18 9.01
N TRP A 87 5.93 21.58 8.44
CA TRP A 87 4.66 20.85 8.57
C TRP A 87 4.38 19.97 7.37
N ARG A 88 4.84 20.39 6.19
CA ARG A 88 4.64 19.63 4.95
C ARG A 88 5.40 18.31 4.96
N LEU A 89 6.64 18.31 5.46
CA LEU A 89 7.49 17.12 5.53
C LEU A 89 6.86 16.00 6.38
N PRO A 90 6.47 16.24 7.66
CA PRO A 90 5.79 15.20 8.45
C PRO A 90 4.47 14.72 7.83
N VAL A 91 3.67 15.62 7.25
CA VAL A 91 2.42 15.22 6.56
C VAL A 91 2.73 14.26 5.41
N SER A 92 3.75 14.55 4.60
CA SER A 92 4.14 13.70 3.48
C SER A 92 4.65 12.33 3.94
N PHE A 93 5.38 12.28 5.04
CA PHE A 93 5.91 11.03 5.60
C PHE A 93 4.81 10.10 6.11
N VAL A 94 3.81 10.64 6.84
CA VAL A 94 2.71 9.84 7.40
C VAL A 94 1.53 9.66 6.45
N LEU A 95 1.65 10.12 5.20
CA LEU A 95 0.56 10.06 4.21
C LEU A 95 0.43 8.66 3.63
N THR A 96 -0.35 7.82 4.30
CA THR A 96 -0.74 6.49 3.86
C THR A 96 -2.16 6.49 3.30
N ASP A 97 -2.61 5.32 2.81
CA ASP A 97 -3.99 5.10 2.34
C ASP A 97 -5.00 5.45 3.43
N GLU A 98 -4.72 5.05 4.66
CA GLU A 98 -5.58 5.24 5.82
C GLU A 98 -5.65 6.72 6.22
N LEU A 99 -4.50 7.40 6.25
CA LEU A 99 -4.51 8.83 6.54
C LEU A 99 -5.18 9.61 5.42
N PHE A 100 -4.97 9.23 4.16
CA PHE A 100 -5.64 9.86 3.03
C PHE A 100 -7.15 9.68 3.13
N ALA A 101 -7.65 8.47 3.35
CA ALA A 101 -9.07 8.19 3.52
C ALA A 101 -9.68 8.97 4.70
N PHE A 102 -8.97 9.00 5.84
CA PHE A 102 -9.37 9.71 7.05
C PHE A 102 -9.42 11.23 6.86
N SER A 103 -8.52 11.80 6.08
CA SER A 103 -8.32 13.25 5.93
C SER A 103 -8.73 13.81 4.55
N HIS A 104 -9.39 13.02 3.70
CA HIS A 104 -9.78 13.44 2.36
C HIS A 104 -10.85 14.54 2.35
N HIS A 105 -11.62 14.75 3.43
CA HIS A 105 -12.69 15.74 3.46
C HIS A 105 -12.19 17.18 3.21
N ARG A 106 -13.07 18.06 2.71
CA ARG A 106 -12.73 19.42 2.24
C ARG A 106 -12.04 20.31 3.29
N LYS A 107 -12.29 20.09 4.58
CA LYS A 107 -11.78 20.92 5.67
C LYS A 107 -10.48 20.41 6.30
N ALA A 108 -9.98 19.22 5.90
CA ALA A 108 -8.72 18.69 6.40
C ALA A 108 -7.56 19.64 6.10
N TYR A 109 -6.58 19.69 7.00
CA TYR A 109 -5.35 20.48 6.90
C TYR A 109 -5.49 22.01 6.85
N ARG A 110 -6.69 22.58 6.72
CA ARG A 110 -6.90 24.02 6.52
C ARG A 110 -6.60 24.89 7.75
N THR A 111 -6.66 24.35 8.94
CA THR A 111 -6.34 25.06 10.18
C THR A 111 -5.25 24.34 10.93
N LYS A 112 -4.49 25.06 11.78
CA LYS A 112 -3.43 24.46 12.61
C LYS A 112 -3.94 23.30 13.46
N VAL A 113 -5.12 23.41 14.03
CA VAL A 113 -5.75 22.33 14.83
C VAL A 113 -6.01 21.10 13.99
N ARG A 114 -6.54 21.26 12.77
CA ARG A 114 -6.82 20.14 11.85
C ARG A 114 -5.56 19.51 11.29
N LEU A 115 -4.53 20.31 11.07
CA LEU A 115 -3.22 19.82 10.68
C LEU A 115 -2.60 18.96 11.77
N ILE A 116 -2.60 19.45 13.03
CA ILE A 116 -2.11 18.68 14.18
C ILE A 116 -2.93 17.40 14.35
N TYR A 117 -4.25 17.48 14.22
CA TYR A 117 -5.13 16.31 14.30
C TYR A 117 -4.79 15.23 13.25
N ALA A 118 -4.58 15.63 11.99
CA ALA A 118 -4.19 14.74 10.93
C ALA A 118 -2.80 14.12 11.19
N LEU A 119 -1.84 14.92 11.64
CA LEU A 119 -0.50 14.43 12.00
C LEU A 119 -0.55 13.47 13.18
N SER A 120 -1.29 13.78 14.24
CA SER A 120 -1.46 12.88 15.39
C SER A 120 -2.08 11.55 14.96
N ALA A 121 -3.07 11.59 14.07
CA ALA A 121 -3.68 10.40 13.50
C ALA A 121 -2.67 9.57 12.68
N GLY A 122 -1.89 10.21 11.81
CA GLY A 122 -0.87 9.55 11.01
C GLY A 122 0.27 8.96 11.85
N PHE A 123 0.76 9.71 12.84
CA PHE A 123 1.78 9.21 13.77
C PHE A 123 1.27 8.08 14.67
N SER A 124 0.02 8.12 15.11
CA SER A 124 -0.58 6.98 15.84
C SER A 124 -0.60 5.71 14.99
N PHE A 125 -0.92 5.84 13.70
CA PHE A 125 -0.89 4.73 12.75
C PHE A 125 0.54 4.23 12.49
N TYR A 126 1.50 5.15 12.34
CA TYR A 126 2.92 4.82 12.19
C TYR A 126 3.48 4.04 13.39
N ILE A 127 3.16 4.48 14.61
CA ILE A 127 3.58 3.79 15.84
C ILE A 127 2.92 2.40 15.90
N ALA A 128 1.62 2.30 15.62
CA ALA A 128 0.92 1.02 15.60
C ALA A 128 1.57 0.06 14.58
N TRP A 129 1.84 0.51 13.35
CA TRP A 129 2.54 -0.28 12.34
C TRP A 129 3.85 -0.85 12.84
N ASN A 130 4.69 -0.02 13.47
CA ASN A 130 5.98 -0.45 13.99
C ASN A 130 5.86 -1.43 15.16
N ILE A 131 4.86 -1.27 16.02
CA ILE A 131 4.54 -2.23 17.10
C ILE A 131 4.12 -3.57 16.51
N TRP A 132 3.24 -3.59 15.51
CA TRP A 132 2.78 -4.81 14.87
C TRP A 132 3.90 -5.52 14.10
N THR A 133 4.79 -4.76 13.45
CA THR A 133 5.99 -5.33 12.82
C THR A 133 6.91 -5.96 13.87
N LEU A 134 7.15 -5.28 14.99
CA LEU A 134 7.98 -5.82 16.07
C LEU A 134 7.39 -7.11 16.66
N LEU A 135 6.09 -7.15 16.88
CA LEU A 135 5.40 -8.37 17.30
C LEU A 135 5.52 -9.49 16.25
N GLY A 136 5.47 -9.14 14.97
CA GLY A 136 5.69 -10.06 13.87
C GLY A 136 7.11 -10.62 13.84
N ILE A 137 8.12 -9.79 14.10
CA ILE A 137 9.54 -10.21 14.23
C ILE A 137 9.68 -11.23 15.36
N VAL A 138 9.12 -10.94 16.54
CA VAL A 138 9.16 -11.84 17.69
C VAL A 138 8.42 -13.14 17.39
N ALA A 139 7.22 -13.06 16.83
CA ALA A 139 6.44 -14.22 16.47
C ALA A 139 7.14 -15.08 15.42
N GLY A 140 7.73 -14.46 14.38
CA GLY A 140 8.47 -15.17 13.31
C GLY A 140 9.74 -15.84 13.79
N SER A 141 10.38 -15.31 14.84
CA SER A 141 11.58 -15.93 15.45
C SER A 141 11.25 -17.06 16.40
N LEU A 142 10.05 -17.07 17.00
CA LEU A 142 9.64 -18.09 17.98
C LEU A 142 8.85 -19.24 17.35
N LEU A 143 8.09 -18.95 16.28
CA LEU A 143 7.19 -19.91 15.63
C LEU A 143 7.71 -20.18 14.21
N PRO A 144 8.27 -21.37 13.95
CA PRO A 144 8.95 -21.65 12.67
C PRO A 144 7.99 -21.72 11.47
N ASP A 145 6.70 -21.81 11.67
CA ASP A 145 5.72 -21.90 10.57
C ASP A 145 4.42 -21.16 10.85
N LEU A 146 4.46 -19.85 10.62
CA LEU A 146 3.27 -19.00 10.71
C LEU A 146 2.37 -19.08 9.46
N THR A 147 2.80 -19.74 8.39
CA THR A 147 2.00 -19.89 7.17
C THR A 147 0.73 -20.68 7.42
N HIS A 148 0.79 -21.65 8.34
CA HIS A 148 -0.38 -22.43 8.76
C HIS A 148 -1.44 -21.61 9.53
N LEU A 149 -1.12 -20.41 10.00
CA LEU A 149 -2.10 -19.53 10.69
C LEU A 149 -3.03 -18.77 9.73
N GLY A 150 -2.95 -19.02 8.42
CA GLY A 150 -3.81 -18.39 7.43
C GLY A 150 -3.55 -16.88 7.26
N LEU A 151 -2.35 -16.40 7.61
CA LEU A 151 -1.99 -14.99 7.44
C LEU A 151 -2.07 -14.56 5.97
N ASP A 152 -1.73 -15.45 5.03
CA ASP A 152 -1.89 -15.22 3.59
C ASP A 152 -3.35 -14.96 3.21
N PHE A 153 -4.28 -15.71 3.83
CA PHE A 153 -5.72 -15.47 3.66
C PHE A 153 -6.13 -14.10 4.21
N ALA A 154 -5.62 -13.71 5.37
CA ALA A 154 -5.92 -12.42 5.96
C ALA A 154 -5.45 -11.26 5.06
N ILE A 155 -4.30 -11.39 4.39
CA ILE A 155 -3.83 -10.44 3.39
C ILE A 155 -4.78 -10.37 2.20
N ALA A 156 -5.09 -11.51 1.60
CA ALA A 156 -5.99 -11.59 0.44
C ALA A 156 -7.35 -10.98 0.80
N ALA A 157 -7.92 -11.31 1.95
CA ALA A 157 -9.17 -10.75 2.45
C ALA A 157 -9.10 -9.23 2.64
N THR A 158 -7.98 -8.72 3.16
CA THR A 158 -7.77 -7.27 3.35
C THR A 158 -7.67 -6.54 2.00
N PHE A 159 -6.95 -7.10 1.03
CA PHE A 159 -6.90 -6.51 -0.33
C PHE A 159 -8.27 -6.51 -0.99
N ILE A 160 -9.02 -7.60 -0.87
CA ILE A 160 -10.40 -7.68 -1.38
C ILE A 160 -11.27 -6.60 -0.74
N ALA A 161 -11.23 -6.48 0.59
CA ALA A 161 -11.98 -5.48 1.33
C ALA A 161 -11.58 -4.03 0.96
N LEU A 162 -10.32 -3.79 0.59
CA LEU A 162 -9.83 -2.48 0.13
C LEU A 162 -10.27 -2.17 -1.30
N VAL A 163 -10.26 -3.16 -2.19
CA VAL A 163 -10.53 -2.98 -3.63
C VAL A 163 -12.02 -2.94 -3.93
N ILE A 164 -12.83 -3.83 -3.33
CA ILE A 164 -14.28 -3.96 -3.64
C ILE A 164 -15.05 -2.65 -3.51
N PRO A 165 -14.91 -1.84 -2.43
CA PRO A 165 -15.62 -0.57 -2.30
C PRO A 165 -15.26 0.46 -3.39
N GLY A 166 -14.09 0.30 -4.02
CA GLY A 166 -13.63 1.13 -5.14
C GLY A 166 -14.24 0.74 -6.49
N VAL A 167 -14.81 -0.46 -6.62
CA VAL A 167 -15.41 -0.97 -7.86
C VAL A 167 -16.83 -0.42 -8.02
N LYS A 168 -16.94 0.79 -8.56
CA LYS A 168 -18.22 1.52 -8.67
C LYS A 168 -18.79 1.52 -10.10
N ASN A 169 -18.02 1.16 -11.09
CA ASN A 169 -18.41 1.17 -12.49
C ASN A 169 -17.76 0.04 -13.27
N PHE A 170 -18.24 -0.21 -14.48
CA PHE A 170 -17.76 -1.29 -15.34
C PHE A 170 -16.28 -1.14 -15.71
N ALA A 171 -15.79 0.08 -15.93
CA ALA A 171 -14.39 0.33 -16.26
C ALA A 171 -13.47 -0.10 -15.11
N THR A 172 -13.83 0.21 -13.86
CA THR A 172 -13.07 -0.22 -12.68
C THR A 172 -13.12 -1.74 -12.50
N LEU A 173 -14.28 -2.35 -12.70
CA LEU A 173 -14.42 -3.82 -12.64
C LEU A 173 -13.52 -4.51 -13.68
N ALA A 174 -13.56 -4.04 -14.92
CA ALA A 174 -12.72 -4.56 -16.00
C ALA A 174 -11.23 -4.40 -15.68
N THR A 175 -10.84 -3.26 -15.08
CA THR A 175 -9.47 -3.03 -14.61
C THR A 175 -9.04 -4.08 -13.59
N VAL A 176 -9.86 -4.33 -12.56
CA VAL A 176 -9.55 -5.29 -11.49
C VAL A 176 -9.44 -6.70 -12.04
N ILE A 177 -10.38 -7.13 -12.88
CA ILE A 177 -10.35 -8.45 -13.50
C ILE A 177 -9.12 -8.61 -14.39
N THR A 178 -8.85 -7.63 -15.25
CA THR A 178 -7.67 -7.64 -16.13
C THR A 178 -6.37 -7.72 -15.33
N ALA A 179 -6.24 -6.92 -14.25
CA ALA A 179 -5.08 -6.95 -13.37
C ALA A 179 -4.86 -8.34 -12.79
N GLY A 180 -5.91 -8.96 -12.24
CA GLY A 180 -5.83 -10.29 -11.64
C GLY A 180 -5.44 -11.38 -12.64
N VAL A 181 -6.10 -11.40 -13.80
CA VAL A 181 -5.84 -12.41 -14.85
C VAL A 181 -4.41 -12.27 -15.39
N VAL A 182 -4.03 -11.06 -15.81
CA VAL A 182 -2.70 -10.80 -16.40
C VAL A 182 -1.59 -11.05 -15.38
N ALA A 183 -1.76 -10.62 -14.12
CA ALA A 183 -0.78 -10.84 -13.06
C ALA A 183 -0.56 -12.35 -12.82
N THR A 184 -1.63 -13.13 -12.73
CA THR A 184 -1.55 -14.57 -12.51
C THR A 184 -0.86 -15.28 -13.69
N LEU A 185 -1.23 -14.93 -14.93
CA LEU A 185 -0.63 -15.51 -16.13
C LEU A 185 0.87 -15.18 -16.25
N LEU A 186 1.26 -13.92 -16.03
CA LEU A 186 2.67 -13.53 -16.13
C LEU A 186 3.51 -14.12 -14.99
N LYS A 187 2.95 -14.19 -13.77
CA LYS A 187 3.62 -14.81 -12.62
C LYS A 187 3.84 -16.31 -12.86
N SER A 188 2.85 -17.02 -13.40
CA SER A 188 2.98 -18.46 -13.71
C SER A 188 4.03 -18.76 -14.79
N GLN A 189 4.31 -17.78 -15.67
CA GLN A 189 5.36 -17.90 -16.68
C GLN A 189 6.75 -17.46 -16.19
N GLY A 190 6.88 -17.09 -14.92
CA GLY A 190 8.15 -16.63 -14.32
C GLY A 190 8.61 -15.26 -14.79
N PHE A 191 7.71 -14.43 -15.36
CA PHE A 191 8.07 -13.11 -15.84
C PHE A 191 8.36 -12.17 -14.68
N GLN A 192 9.60 -11.68 -14.56
CA GLN A 192 10.06 -10.91 -13.39
C GLN A 192 9.29 -9.60 -13.13
N LEU A 193 8.84 -8.91 -14.18
CA LEU A 193 8.10 -7.66 -14.09
C LEU A 193 6.57 -7.87 -14.15
N TRP A 194 6.08 -9.06 -13.78
CA TRP A 194 4.67 -9.44 -13.88
C TRP A 194 3.70 -8.42 -13.25
N LEU A 195 4.05 -7.90 -12.07
CA LEU A 195 3.20 -6.96 -11.33
C LEU A 195 3.06 -5.63 -12.08
N VAL A 196 4.21 -5.07 -12.52
CA VAL A 196 4.26 -3.80 -13.24
C VAL A 196 3.53 -3.89 -14.57
N THR A 197 3.81 -4.94 -15.33
CA THR A 197 3.19 -5.16 -16.64
C THR A 197 1.68 -5.37 -16.51
N ALA A 198 1.23 -6.16 -15.52
CA ALA A 198 -0.18 -6.36 -15.25
C ALA A 198 -0.87 -5.04 -14.88
N ALA A 199 -0.25 -4.20 -14.03
CA ALA A 199 -0.79 -2.91 -13.65
C ALA A 199 -0.94 -1.97 -14.86
N LEU A 200 0.08 -1.86 -15.72
CA LEU A 200 0.04 -1.00 -16.89
C LEU A 200 -1.03 -1.45 -17.91
N ILE A 201 -1.13 -2.75 -18.16
CA ILE A 201 -2.16 -3.32 -19.04
C ILE A 201 -3.55 -3.04 -18.47
N ALA A 202 -3.77 -3.30 -17.19
CA ALA A 202 -5.06 -3.09 -16.54
C ALA A 202 -5.47 -1.62 -16.53
N MET A 203 -4.53 -0.71 -16.25
CA MET A 203 -4.76 0.74 -16.32
C MET A 203 -5.14 1.19 -17.74
N THR A 204 -4.48 0.66 -18.75
CA THR A 204 -4.77 0.97 -20.16
C THR A 204 -6.17 0.50 -20.54
N VAL A 205 -6.54 -0.73 -20.19
CA VAL A 205 -7.89 -1.28 -20.43
C VAL A 205 -8.96 -0.43 -19.73
N GLY A 206 -8.77 -0.12 -18.44
CA GLY A 206 -9.71 0.70 -17.70
C GLY A 206 -9.88 2.10 -18.27
N TYR A 207 -8.78 2.72 -18.68
CA TYR A 207 -8.79 4.04 -19.33
C TYR A 207 -9.56 4.03 -20.67
N LEU A 208 -9.30 3.03 -21.52
CA LEU A 208 -9.98 2.91 -22.82
C LEU A 208 -11.49 2.71 -22.65
N ILE A 209 -11.90 1.82 -21.71
CA ILE A 209 -13.31 1.60 -21.41
C ILE A 209 -13.98 2.87 -20.86
N SER A 210 -13.33 3.55 -19.93
CA SER A 210 -13.85 4.79 -19.36
C SER A 210 -14.02 5.89 -20.43
N ARG A 211 -13.06 6.02 -21.35
CA ARG A 211 -13.19 6.96 -22.48
C ARG A 211 -14.31 6.60 -23.43
N TRP A 212 -14.49 5.31 -23.70
CA TRP A 212 -15.59 4.85 -24.56
C TRP A 212 -16.95 5.16 -23.95
N GLN A 213 -17.14 4.88 -22.66
CA GLN A 213 -18.37 5.20 -21.93
C GLN A 213 -18.67 6.70 -21.91
N ALA A 214 -17.66 7.54 -21.64
CA ALA A 214 -17.83 9.00 -21.65
C ALA A 214 -18.21 9.55 -23.04
N LYS A 215 -17.77 8.90 -24.11
CA LYS A 215 -18.13 9.29 -25.48
C LYS A 215 -19.59 8.95 -25.80
N GLU A 216 -20.10 7.83 -25.31
CA GLU A 216 -21.51 7.45 -25.48
C GLU A 216 -22.46 8.39 -24.71
N GLU A 217 -22.10 8.80 -23.48
CA GLU A 217 -22.89 9.77 -22.71
C GLU A 217 -22.99 11.16 -23.36
N HIS A 218 -22.00 11.57 -24.14
CA HIS A 218 -22.03 12.83 -24.90
C HIS A 218 -22.78 12.77 -26.24
N THR A 219 -23.16 11.58 -26.67
CA THR A 219 -23.85 11.38 -27.97
C THR A 219 -25.36 11.15 -27.81
N GLN A 220 -25.82 10.99 -26.59
CA GLN A 220 -27.23 10.96 -26.16
C GLN A 220 -27.68 12.32 -25.62
#